data_fc8ad15c9ef2b1fbf43edbf922e6196f
#
_entry.id   fc8ad15c9ef2b1fbf43edbf922e6196f
#
_cell.length_a   1.000
_cell.length_b   1.000
_cell.length_c   1.000
_cell.angle_alpha   90.00
_cell.angle_beta   90.00
_cell.angle_gamma   90.00
#
_symmetry.space_group_name_H-M   'P 1'
#
loop_
_entity.id
_entity.type
_entity.pdbx_description
1 polymer ?
#
loop_
_entity_poly.entity_id
_entity_poly.type
_entity_poly.pdbx_seq_one_letter_code
_entity_poly.pdbx_strand_id
1 'polypeptide(L)'
;MAASFGEKLLLEVHEEGLDELLHDLRATCKEKLPISRAHFGIAPVDELLQLFMPPQAGHYQPPIEQEHVSGQGNPTSPTAGHGPPHPVPPPSISRLYPVLEISSTSSAAGKSQIVYHLAALAILPSEFNGIPLGGFGSAVVFVDTDGRFDAERLRTVAREIIQSTLQTRGASSSLSHSIEATLLNSLQHVHVFRPQSSLALIATLQSLDTYLLDISRHVSANRPVHAIVIDSATAFFWQDKLQDEIARTEDIGRPAADIERERLKKESFYLADVYADLVAELKRLQHMFDCSVIYTTTSFNGRAIEKQPDFYGSYNILDTAFPNMPSFRSPLPPPWGLFPTLRLVVQREAVRPFSPSATVSEVQREAPMRQEIVMRAEFVGSVNGWGRENWPRKLLEELKRRDEGVFGFRVGRNGITFN
;
A
#
# COMPACT_ATOMS: atom_id res chain seq x y z
N MET A 1 -52.62 19.49 11.97
CA MET A 1 -51.74 20.64 12.29
C MET A 1 -50.59 20.59 11.30
N ALA A 2 -50.33 21.63 10.54
CA ALA A 2 -49.21 21.68 9.63
C ALA A 2 -47.90 21.88 10.45
N ALA A 3 -46.92 21.05 10.22
CA ALA A 3 -45.59 21.22 10.83
C ALA A 3 -45.07 22.63 10.55
N SER A 4 -44.50 23.28 11.56
CA SER A 4 -43.96 24.64 11.39
C SER A 4 -42.84 24.66 10.35
N PHE A 5 -42.66 25.79 9.67
CA PHE A 5 -41.62 25.95 8.68
C PHE A 5 -40.21 25.60 9.25
N GLY A 6 -40.01 25.87 10.54
CA GLY A 6 -38.79 25.51 11.25
C GLY A 6 -38.60 23.99 11.43
N GLU A 7 -39.68 23.23 11.65
CA GLU A 7 -39.60 21.75 11.74
C GLU A 7 -39.29 21.12 10.38
N LYS A 8 -39.77 21.71 9.28
CA LYS A 8 -39.41 21.25 7.93
C LYS A 8 -37.94 21.52 7.61
N LEU A 9 -37.39 22.68 8.01
CA LEU A 9 -35.98 22.98 7.85
C LEU A 9 -35.06 22.06 8.70
N LEU A 10 -35.51 21.71 9.92
CA LEU A 10 -34.76 20.75 10.76
C LEU A 10 -34.75 19.33 10.18
N LEU A 11 -35.80 18.91 9.44
CA LEU A 11 -35.83 17.62 8.74
C LEU A 11 -34.93 17.58 7.49
N GLU A 12 -34.52 18.74 6.98
CA GLU A 12 -33.60 18.87 5.85
C GLU A 12 -32.12 18.97 6.29
N VAL A 13 -31.86 19.09 7.61
CA VAL A 13 -30.50 19.09 8.15
C VAL A 13 -30.00 17.66 8.21
N HIS A 14 -29.11 17.31 7.32
CA HIS A 14 -28.35 16.08 7.42
C HIS A 14 -27.16 16.31 8.35
N GLU A 15 -27.01 15.46 9.36
CA GLU A 15 -25.79 15.40 10.17
C GLU A 15 -24.70 14.73 9.31
N GLU A 16 -23.84 15.54 8.73
CA GLU A 16 -22.65 15.03 8.03
C GLU A 16 -21.54 14.78 9.04
N GLY A 17 -20.93 13.61 8.97
CA GLY A 17 -19.72 13.33 9.75
C GLY A 17 -18.55 14.20 9.30
N LEU A 18 -17.61 14.47 10.20
CA LEU A 18 -16.39 15.22 9.88
C LEU A 18 -15.61 14.58 8.72
N ASP A 19 -15.65 13.28 8.60
CA ASP A 19 -15.06 12.48 7.53
C ASP A 19 -15.74 12.72 6.16
N GLU A 20 -17.08 12.83 6.14
CA GLU A 20 -17.84 13.20 4.94
C GLU A 20 -17.55 14.62 4.50
N LEU A 21 -17.58 15.58 5.43
CA LEU A 21 -17.25 16.97 5.17
C LEU A 21 -15.82 17.11 4.62
N LEU A 22 -14.84 16.42 5.22
CA LEU A 22 -13.45 16.42 4.76
C LEU A 22 -13.32 15.77 3.38
N HIS A 23 -14.09 14.72 3.10
CA HIS A 23 -14.12 14.08 1.80
C HIS A 23 -14.64 15.04 0.72
N ASP A 24 -15.75 15.71 0.98
CA ASP A 24 -16.38 16.64 0.03
C ASP A 24 -15.56 17.90 -0.20
N LEU A 25 -14.97 18.47 0.85
CA LEU A 25 -14.04 19.57 0.74
C LEU A 25 -12.82 19.18 -0.13
N ARG A 26 -12.29 17.98 0.05
CA ARG A 26 -11.18 17.48 -0.79
C ARG A 26 -11.61 17.20 -2.21
N ALA A 27 -12.80 16.67 -2.44
CA ALA A 27 -13.33 16.46 -3.79
C ALA A 27 -13.41 17.79 -4.53
N THR A 28 -13.95 18.83 -3.88
CA THR A 28 -14.07 20.19 -4.43
C THR A 28 -12.70 20.83 -4.68
N CYS A 29 -11.70 20.60 -3.81
CA CYS A 29 -10.36 21.13 -3.99
C CYS A 29 -9.56 20.40 -5.08
N LYS A 30 -9.86 19.12 -5.34
CA LYS A 30 -9.14 18.28 -6.33
C LYS A 30 -9.47 18.61 -7.78
N GLU A 31 -10.59 19.22 -8.08
CA GLU A 31 -10.91 19.66 -9.44
C GLU A 31 -9.89 20.65 -10.02
N LYS A 32 -9.05 21.26 -9.17
CA LYS A 32 -8.01 22.25 -9.57
C LYS A 32 -6.60 21.66 -9.70
N LEU A 33 -6.37 20.38 -9.43
CA LEU A 33 -5.04 19.77 -9.49
C LEU A 33 -4.92 18.78 -10.66
N PRO A 34 -3.86 18.83 -11.47
CA PRO A 34 -3.65 17.91 -12.58
C PRO A 34 -3.51 16.47 -12.06
N ILE A 35 -4.32 15.55 -12.60
CA ILE A 35 -4.62 14.21 -12.08
C ILE A 35 -3.55 13.16 -12.42
N SER A 36 -2.40 13.51 -12.93
CA SER A 36 -1.33 12.54 -13.20
C SER A 36 -0.34 12.49 -12.05
N ARG A 37 -0.73 11.88 -10.91
CA ARG A 37 0.22 11.56 -9.84
C ARG A 37 0.66 10.12 -10.01
N ALA A 38 1.95 9.91 -10.27
CA ALA A 38 2.59 8.65 -9.92
C ALA A 38 2.25 8.36 -8.45
N HIS A 39 1.79 7.16 -8.14
CA HIS A 39 1.27 6.89 -6.80
C HIS A 39 2.38 6.88 -5.74
N PHE A 40 3.57 6.39 -6.09
CA PHE A 40 4.70 6.22 -5.16
C PHE A 40 5.99 6.91 -5.61
N GLY A 41 6.10 7.30 -6.88
CA GLY A 41 7.28 7.97 -7.44
C GLY A 41 8.42 7.03 -7.81
N ILE A 42 8.18 5.72 -7.83
CA ILE A 42 9.12 4.70 -8.31
C ILE A 42 8.53 4.11 -9.59
N ALA A 43 9.09 4.47 -10.74
CA ALA A 43 8.53 4.13 -12.04
C ALA A 43 8.13 2.64 -12.19
N PRO A 44 8.99 1.63 -11.93
CA PRO A 44 8.59 0.23 -12.06
C PRO A 44 7.47 -0.18 -11.09
N VAL A 45 7.40 0.40 -9.88
CA VAL A 45 6.31 0.10 -8.93
C VAL A 45 5.02 0.74 -9.37
N ASP A 46 5.06 1.99 -9.84
CA ASP A 46 3.89 2.73 -10.31
C ASP A 46 3.30 2.13 -11.58
N GLU A 47 4.14 1.66 -12.50
CA GLU A 47 3.71 0.95 -13.70
C GLU A 47 3.00 -0.37 -13.36
N LEU A 48 3.55 -1.13 -12.41
CA LEU A 48 2.91 -2.35 -11.93
C LEU A 48 1.58 -2.03 -11.24
N LEU A 49 1.57 -1.03 -10.36
CA LEU A 49 0.35 -0.63 -9.67
C LEU A 49 -0.78 -0.27 -10.64
N GLN A 50 -0.48 0.46 -11.71
CA GLN A 50 -1.47 0.81 -12.73
C GLN A 50 -2.13 -0.40 -13.38
N LEU A 51 -1.42 -1.54 -13.49
CA LEU A 51 -1.99 -2.77 -14.03
C LEU A 51 -3.01 -3.42 -13.07
N PHE A 52 -2.79 -3.28 -11.77
CA PHE A 52 -3.66 -3.86 -10.73
C PHE A 52 -4.79 -2.93 -10.31
N MET A 53 -4.70 -1.64 -10.64
CA MET A 53 -5.79 -0.71 -10.40
C MET A 53 -6.89 -0.90 -11.44
N PRO A 54 -8.17 -0.84 -11.05
CA PRO A 54 -9.25 -0.84 -12.03
C PRO A 54 -9.06 0.35 -12.97
N PRO A 55 -9.38 0.19 -14.27
CA PRO A 55 -9.32 1.29 -15.20
C PRO A 55 -10.19 2.43 -14.66
N GLN A 56 -9.57 3.60 -14.47
CA GLN A 56 -10.33 4.80 -14.15
C GLN A 56 -11.38 4.96 -15.25
N ALA A 57 -12.65 5.03 -14.86
CA ALA A 57 -13.73 5.28 -15.78
C ALA A 57 -13.46 6.65 -16.45
N GLY A 58 -12.64 6.62 -17.49
CA GLY A 58 -12.44 7.75 -18.39
C GLY A 58 -13.82 8.16 -18.87
N HIS A 59 -14.08 9.46 -18.92
CA HIS A 59 -15.29 10.11 -19.37
C HIS A 59 -16.13 9.20 -20.28
N TYR A 60 -17.14 8.55 -19.69
CA TYR A 60 -18.19 7.95 -20.46
C TYR A 60 -18.95 9.13 -21.09
N GLN A 61 -18.53 9.54 -22.27
CA GLN A 61 -19.42 10.33 -23.14
C GLN A 61 -20.51 9.35 -23.55
N PRO A 62 -21.76 9.56 -23.09
CA PRO A 62 -22.85 8.78 -23.63
C PRO A 62 -22.85 8.97 -25.16
N PRO A 63 -23.08 7.90 -25.94
CA PRO A 63 -23.23 8.03 -27.37
C PRO A 63 -24.30 9.11 -27.63
N ILE A 64 -23.97 10.13 -28.41
CA ILE A 64 -24.94 11.10 -28.90
C ILE A 64 -25.91 10.27 -29.76
N GLU A 65 -27.06 9.94 -29.20
CA GLU A 65 -28.16 9.40 -29.98
C GLU A 65 -28.53 10.44 -31.04
N GLN A 66 -28.10 10.18 -32.26
CA GLN A 66 -28.64 10.87 -33.43
C GLN A 66 -30.11 10.47 -33.54
N GLU A 67 -30.98 11.40 -33.15
CA GLU A 67 -32.40 11.30 -33.42
C GLU A 67 -32.62 11.19 -34.95
N HIS A 68 -32.80 9.97 -35.40
CA HIS A 68 -33.47 9.74 -36.72
C HIS A 68 -34.97 9.97 -36.54
N VAL A 69 -35.38 11.18 -36.92
CA VAL A 69 -36.78 11.51 -37.17
C VAL A 69 -37.25 10.71 -38.37
N SER A 70 -38.15 9.76 -38.18
CA SER A 70 -39.11 9.34 -39.21
C SER A 70 -40.32 8.65 -38.60
N GLY A 71 -41.44 9.32 -38.64
CA GLY A 71 -42.70 8.92 -39.24
C GLY A 71 -43.69 8.06 -38.47
N GLN A 72 -44.76 8.73 -38.03
CA GLN A 72 -46.16 8.31 -38.10
C GLN A 72 -46.66 7.03 -37.40
N GLY A 73 -47.65 7.20 -36.53
CA GLY A 73 -48.63 6.16 -36.25
C GLY A 73 -49.31 6.20 -34.88
N ASN A 74 -50.38 6.99 -34.80
CA ASN A 74 -51.63 6.86 -34.03
C ASN A 74 -51.70 6.49 -32.53
N PRO A 75 -52.68 7.11 -31.84
CA PRO A 75 -52.82 7.09 -30.39
C PRO A 75 -53.83 6.06 -29.89
N THR A 76 -53.57 5.38 -28.79
CA THR A 76 -54.62 4.78 -27.95
C THR A 76 -54.20 4.73 -26.48
N SER A 77 -54.95 5.48 -25.69
CA SER A 77 -55.42 5.28 -24.33
C SER A 77 -54.46 5.35 -23.12
N PRO A 78 -54.88 6.00 -22.04
CA PRO A 78 -54.07 6.36 -20.87
C PRO A 78 -54.16 5.31 -19.77
N THR A 79 -53.04 4.96 -19.17
CA THR A 79 -53.04 4.26 -17.88
C THR A 79 -52.09 4.95 -16.90
N ALA A 80 -52.63 5.15 -15.74
CA ALA A 80 -52.20 5.82 -14.54
C ALA A 80 -50.72 5.78 -14.13
N GLY A 81 -50.23 6.93 -13.68
CA GLY A 81 -49.54 7.08 -12.43
C GLY A 81 -48.09 6.52 -12.33
N HIS A 82 -47.12 7.21 -12.96
CA HIS A 82 -45.75 7.10 -12.48
C HIS A 82 -45.25 8.51 -12.11
N GLY A 83 -44.99 8.71 -10.83
CA GLY A 83 -44.32 9.90 -10.34
C GLY A 83 -42.94 10.05 -11.02
N PRO A 84 -42.37 11.26 -11.02
CA PRO A 84 -41.07 11.50 -11.63
C PRO A 84 -40.02 10.53 -11.07
N PRO A 85 -39.17 9.91 -11.88
CA PRO A 85 -38.11 9.08 -11.40
C PRO A 85 -37.20 9.94 -10.50
N HIS A 86 -37.06 9.53 -9.24
CA HIS A 86 -36.05 10.11 -8.37
C HIS A 86 -34.71 9.99 -9.07
N PRO A 87 -33.90 11.06 -9.15
CA PRO A 87 -32.56 10.96 -9.69
C PRO A 87 -31.80 9.94 -8.85
N VAL A 88 -31.49 8.79 -9.45
CA VAL A 88 -30.58 7.82 -8.85
C VAL A 88 -29.25 8.56 -8.69
N PRO A 89 -28.72 8.74 -7.49
CA PRO A 89 -27.43 9.38 -7.33
C PRO A 89 -26.41 8.63 -8.18
N PRO A 90 -25.53 9.33 -8.93
CA PRO A 90 -24.51 8.66 -9.73
C PRO A 90 -23.72 7.73 -8.80
N PRO A 91 -23.38 6.50 -9.27
CA PRO A 91 -22.58 5.59 -8.46
C PRO A 91 -21.33 6.34 -8.00
N SER A 92 -21.20 6.51 -6.70
CA SER A 92 -20.01 7.11 -6.11
C SER A 92 -18.82 6.30 -6.62
N ILE A 93 -17.99 6.91 -7.47
CA ILE A 93 -16.75 6.32 -7.93
C ILE A 93 -15.89 6.18 -6.69
N SER A 94 -15.93 5.01 -6.05
CA SER A 94 -15.09 4.71 -4.91
C SER A 94 -13.63 4.78 -5.40
N ARG A 95 -12.94 5.86 -5.05
CA ARG A 95 -11.51 5.99 -5.33
C ARG A 95 -10.82 4.89 -4.56
N LEU A 96 -10.24 3.95 -5.28
CA LEU A 96 -9.41 2.91 -4.68
C LEU A 96 -8.07 3.53 -4.34
N TYR A 97 -7.81 3.65 -3.04
CA TYR A 97 -6.50 4.05 -2.54
C TYR A 97 -5.56 2.85 -2.60
N PRO A 98 -4.35 2.99 -3.17
CA PRO A 98 -3.48 1.85 -3.35
C PRO A 98 -2.95 1.34 -2.01
N VAL A 99 -2.89 0.02 -1.91
CA VAL A 99 -2.28 -0.70 -0.79
C VAL A 99 -1.12 -1.52 -1.34
N LEU A 100 0.09 -1.24 -0.88
CA LEU A 100 1.32 -1.90 -1.30
C LEU A 100 1.85 -2.83 -0.20
N GLU A 101 1.91 -4.13 -0.48
CA GLU A 101 2.63 -5.10 0.34
C GLU A 101 4.03 -5.34 -0.23
N ILE A 102 5.05 -5.23 0.61
CA ILE A 102 6.43 -5.57 0.27
C ILE A 102 6.86 -6.73 1.16
N SER A 103 6.97 -7.91 0.58
CA SER A 103 7.28 -9.15 1.27
C SER A 103 8.69 -9.67 0.97
N SER A 104 9.21 -10.52 1.84
CA SER A 104 10.44 -11.28 1.57
C SER A 104 10.46 -12.58 2.37
N THR A 105 11.23 -13.54 1.92
CA THR A 105 11.48 -14.80 2.63
C THR A 105 12.65 -14.74 3.60
N SER A 106 13.44 -13.66 3.54
CA SER A 106 14.62 -13.48 4.39
C SER A 106 14.68 -12.08 4.97
N SER A 107 15.35 -11.95 6.10
CA SER A 107 15.74 -10.64 6.61
C SER A 107 16.82 -10.02 5.70
N ALA A 108 17.03 -8.70 5.78
CA ALA A 108 17.99 -7.98 4.94
C ALA A 108 17.76 -8.09 3.42
N ALA A 109 16.53 -8.38 2.98
CA ALA A 109 16.15 -8.45 1.58
C ALA A 109 15.90 -7.07 0.92
N GLY A 110 16.08 -5.96 1.63
CA GLY A 110 15.93 -4.61 1.08
C GLY A 110 14.56 -3.95 1.32
N LYS A 111 13.59 -4.63 1.95
CA LYS A 111 12.22 -4.09 2.18
C LYS A 111 12.23 -2.69 2.80
N SER A 112 12.80 -2.54 4.00
CA SER A 112 12.84 -1.27 4.71
C SER A 112 13.57 -0.18 3.92
N GLN A 113 14.54 -0.55 3.06
CA GLN A 113 15.21 0.43 2.20
C GLN A 113 14.27 1.00 1.13
N ILE A 114 13.43 0.15 0.51
CA ILE A 114 12.37 0.63 -0.40
C ILE A 114 11.41 1.53 0.36
N VAL A 115 11.00 1.15 1.57
CA VAL A 115 10.09 1.95 2.41
C VAL A 115 10.71 3.32 2.75
N TYR A 116 11.99 3.38 3.11
CA TYR A 116 12.69 4.67 3.32
C TYR A 116 12.74 5.52 2.05
N HIS A 117 12.95 4.91 0.90
CA HIS A 117 12.96 5.63 -0.37
C HIS A 117 11.57 6.21 -0.70
N LEU A 118 10.51 5.42 -0.51
CA LEU A 118 9.12 5.86 -0.68
C LEU A 118 8.76 7.00 0.29
N ALA A 119 9.15 6.85 1.57
CA ALA A 119 8.93 7.88 2.58
C ALA A 119 9.70 9.17 2.26
N ALA A 120 10.95 9.07 1.76
CA ALA A 120 11.75 10.20 1.34
C ALA A 120 11.10 10.95 0.17
N LEU A 121 10.64 10.25 -0.88
CA LEU A 121 9.91 10.86 -2.00
C LEU A 121 8.63 11.54 -1.53
N ALA A 122 7.91 10.92 -0.59
CA ALA A 122 6.66 11.48 -0.07
C ALA A 122 6.86 12.85 0.60
N ILE A 123 7.93 13.01 1.39
CA ILE A 123 8.18 14.25 2.16
C ILE A 123 8.95 15.32 1.41
N LEU A 124 9.77 14.93 0.42
CA LEU A 124 10.55 15.88 -0.38
C LEU A 124 9.64 16.79 -1.21
N PRO A 125 10.01 18.05 -1.45
CA PRO A 125 9.26 18.94 -2.33
C PRO A 125 9.29 18.42 -3.78
N SER A 126 8.32 18.85 -4.58
CA SER A 126 8.27 18.52 -6.01
C SER A 126 9.43 19.15 -6.79
N GLU A 127 9.95 20.27 -6.31
CA GLU A 127 11.02 21.05 -6.94
C GLU A 127 12.04 21.54 -5.91
N PHE A 128 13.28 21.64 -6.34
CA PHE A 128 14.36 22.26 -5.59
C PHE A 128 15.11 23.25 -6.49
N ASN A 129 15.04 24.56 -6.16
CA ASN A 129 15.64 25.64 -6.96
C ASN A 129 15.24 25.60 -8.46
N GLY A 130 13.96 25.30 -8.75
CA GLY A 130 13.45 25.17 -10.11
C GLY A 130 13.78 23.84 -10.80
N ILE A 131 14.44 22.90 -10.10
CA ILE A 131 14.76 21.55 -10.62
C ILE A 131 13.74 20.56 -10.07
N PRO A 132 12.96 19.85 -10.93
CA PRO A 132 12.02 18.85 -10.47
C PRO A 132 12.73 17.69 -9.75
N LEU A 133 12.35 17.43 -8.48
CA LEU A 133 12.87 16.32 -7.68
C LEU A 133 11.99 15.07 -7.77
N GLY A 134 10.73 15.21 -8.20
CA GLY A 134 9.76 14.15 -8.17
C GLY A 134 9.19 13.83 -6.79
N GLY A 135 9.43 14.69 -5.80
CA GLY A 135 8.84 14.59 -4.46
C GLY A 135 7.38 15.05 -4.43
N PHE A 136 6.64 14.62 -3.40
CA PHE A 136 5.21 14.92 -3.28
C PHE A 136 4.90 16.09 -2.33
N GLY A 137 5.88 16.55 -1.55
CA GLY A 137 5.68 17.64 -0.58
C GLY A 137 4.63 17.32 0.49
N SER A 138 4.45 16.04 0.81
CA SER A 138 3.39 15.52 1.66
C SER A 138 3.92 15.14 3.05
N ALA A 139 3.04 14.67 3.94
CA ALA A 139 3.39 14.05 5.21
C ALA A 139 3.30 12.52 5.11
N VAL A 140 4.04 11.83 5.98
CA VAL A 140 4.03 10.36 6.11
C VAL A 140 3.81 9.97 7.56
N VAL A 141 2.90 9.04 7.80
CA VAL A 141 2.78 8.33 9.08
C VAL A 141 3.59 7.06 8.99
N PHE A 142 4.60 6.92 9.85
CA PHE A 142 5.48 5.75 9.90
C PHE A 142 5.26 4.98 11.20
N VAL A 143 4.68 3.80 11.11
CA VAL A 143 4.45 2.90 12.23
C VAL A 143 5.60 1.88 12.28
N ASP A 144 6.52 2.11 13.20
CA ASP A 144 7.71 1.30 13.46
C ASP A 144 7.39 0.23 14.51
N THR A 145 6.94 -0.94 14.05
CA THR A 145 6.57 -2.05 14.92
C THR A 145 7.77 -2.89 15.38
N ASP A 146 8.85 -2.85 14.59
CA ASP A 146 10.12 -3.56 14.89
C ASP A 146 11.10 -2.73 15.75
N GLY A 147 10.80 -1.44 15.97
CA GLY A 147 11.68 -0.53 16.71
C GLY A 147 12.98 -0.18 15.97
N ARG A 148 13.00 -0.30 14.64
CA ARG A 148 14.21 -0.16 13.81
C ARG A 148 14.22 1.10 12.93
N PHE A 149 13.26 1.98 13.09
CA PHE A 149 13.25 3.24 12.36
C PHE A 149 14.48 4.08 12.71
N ASP A 150 15.20 4.50 11.68
CA ASP A 150 16.40 5.33 11.77
C ASP A 150 16.20 6.62 10.96
N ALA A 151 16.05 7.75 11.67
CA ALA A 151 15.84 9.05 11.06
C ALA A 151 17.07 9.53 10.25
N GLU A 152 18.30 9.17 10.68
CA GLU A 152 19.52 9.53 9.95
C GLU A 152 19.62 8.75 8.63
N ARG A 153 19.16 7.49 8.64
CA ARG A 153 19.05 6.71 7.40
C ARG A 153 18.06 7.35 6.42
N LEU A 154 16.89 7.77 6.90
CA LEU A 154 15.91 8.47 6.07
C LEU A 154 16.48 9.78 5.51
N ARG A 155 17.17 10.55 6.35
CA ARG A 155 17.86 11.79 5.94
C ARG A 155 18.90 11.52 4.85
N THR A 156 19.68 10.44 5.01
CA THR A 156 20.71 10.05 4.02
C THR A 156 20.08 9.69 2.69
N VAL A 157 18.98 8.91 2.69
CA VAL A 157 18.24 8.55 1.48
C VAL A 157 17.65 9.78 0.79
N ALA A 158 17.01 10.67 1.56
CA ALA A 158 16.43 11.90 1.03
C ALA A 158 17.51 12.82 0.42
N ARG A 159 18.69 12.92 1.08
CA ARG A 159 19.83 13.67 0.55
C ARG A 159 20.32 13.11 -0.78
N GLU A 160 20.44 11.81 -0.89
CA GLU A 160 20.88 11.14 -2.13
C GLU A 160 19.91 11.40 -3.28
N ILE A 161 18.60 11.36 -3.03
CA ILE A 161 17.60 11.69 -4.06
C ILE A 161 17.81 13.11 -4.59
N ILE A 162 18.04 14.09 -3.72
CA ILE A 162 18.30 15.47 -4.15
C ILE A 162 19.63 15.53 -4.92
N GLN A 163 20.70 14.95 -4.37
CA GLN A 163 22.03 15.04 -4.95
C GLN A 163 22.13 14.36 -6.32
N SER A 164 21.58 13.14 -6.45
CA SER A 164 21.57 12.41 -7.71
C SER A 164 20.78 13.15 -8.79
N THR A 165 19.63 13.74 -8.41
CA THR A 165 18.83 14.56 -9.35
C THR A 165 19.59 15.81 -9.81
N LEU A 166 20.28 16.51 -8.90
CA LEU A 166 21.09 17.68 -9.23
C LEU A 166 22.27 17.32 -10.13
N GLN A 167 22.97 16.22 -9.84
CA GLN A 167 24.08 15.73 -10.67
C GLN A 167 23.65 15.39 -12.09
N THR A 168 22.52 14.69 -12.23
CA THR A 168 21.95 14.35 -13.55
C THR A 168 21.60 15.59 -14.36
N ARG A 169 21.27 16.70 -13.72
CA ARG A 169 20.91 17.99 -14.33
C ARG A 169 22.10 18.95 -14.47
N GLY A 170 23.30 18.54 -14.07
CA GLY A 170 24.52 19.38 -14.18
C GLY A 170 24.55 20.60 -13.25
N ALA A 171 23.78 20.57 -12.16
CA ALA A 171 23.77 21.67 -11.20
C ALA A 171 25.00 21.64 -10.29
N SER A 172 25.57 22.81 -9.98
CA SER A 172 26.81 22.94 -9.21
C SER A 172 26.66 22.48 -7.76
N SER A 173 27.73 21.92 -7.19
CA SER A 173 27.85 21.42 -5.81
C SER A 173 27.81 22.50 -4.71
N SER A 174 27.66 23.78 -5.06
CA SER A 174 27.67 24.91 -4.08
C SER A 174 26.37 25.02 -3.23
N LEU A 175 25.41 24.11 -3.41
CA LEU A 175 24.07 24.18 -2.79
C LEU A 175 23.94 23.40 -1.47
N SER A 176 25.03 22.98 -0.84
CA SER A 176 25.00 22.11 0.34
C SER A 176 24.16 22.66 1.50
N HIS A 177 24.24 23.94 1.81
CA HIS A 177 23.45 24.56 2.88
C HIS A 177 21.95 24.57 2.57
N SER A 178 21.59 24.84 1.33
CA SER A 178 20.19 24.82 0.89
C SER A 178 19.59 23.41 0.92
N ILE A 179 20.39 22.38 0.59
CA ILE A 179 19.99 20.98 0.69
C ILE A 179 19.68 20.62 2.15
N GLU A 180 20.56 20.98 3.10
CA GLU A 180 20.34 20.68 4.53
C GLU A 180 19.09 21.38 5.07
N ALA A 181 18.83 22.62 4.71
CA ALA A 181 17.63 23.34 5.11
C ALA A 181 16.36 22.65 4.57
N THR A 182 16.38 22.20 3.30
CA THR A 182 15.27 21.46 2.68
C THR A 182 15.05 20.11 3.36
N LEU A 183 16.12 19.39 3.68
CA LEU A 183 16.03 18.11 4.39
C LEU A 183 15.42 18.28 5.78
N LEU A 184 15.89 19.24 6.57
CA LEU A 184 15.36 19.50 7.90
C LEU A 184 13.88 19.85 7.86
N ASN A 185 13.48 20.72 6.90
CA ASN A 185 12.08 21.05 6.70
C ASN A 185 11.24 19.84 6.27
N SER A 186 11.76 18.99 5.39
CA SER A 186 11.04 17.79 4.93
C SER A 186 10.87 16.74 6.01
N LEU A 187 11.91 16.49 6.82
CA LEU A 187 11.89 15.46 7.87
C LEU A 187 10.88 15.75 9.00
N GLN A 188 10.50 17.02 9.21
CA GLN A 188 9.47 17.41 10.19
C GLN A 188 8.08 16.85 9.84
N HIS A 189 7.88 16.35 8.62
CA HIS A 189 6.62 15.81 8.12
C HIS A 189 6.56 14.29 8.17
N VAL A 190 7.46 13.65 8.90
CA VAL A 190 7.42 12.21 9.21
C VAL A 190 6.96 12.01 10.65
N HIS A 191 5.79 11.42 10.80
CA HIS A 191 5.19 11.12 12.11
C HIS A 191 5.46 9.67 12.46
N VAL A 192 6.31 9.43 13.47
CA VAL A 192 6.76 8.08 13.85
C VAL A 192 6.04 7.60 15.10
N PHE A 193 5.38 6.43 14.99
CA PHE A 193 4.71 5.75 16.09
C PHE A 193 5.33 4.37 16.32
N ARG A 194 5.45 3.96 17.60
CA ARG A 194 6.08 2.69 18.01
C ARG A 194 5.15 1.87 18.90
N PRO A 195 4.07 1.30 18.36
CA PRO A 195 3.22 0.40 19.12
C PRO A 195 3.99 -0.86 19.53
N GLN A 196 3.64 -1.41 20.71
CA GLN A 196 4.33 -2.59 21.26
C GLN A 196 3.49 -3.87 21.18
N SER A 197 2.30 -3.80 20.59
CA SER A 197 1.39 -4.93 20.37
C SER A 197 0.39 -4.59 19.27
N SER A 198 -0.34 -5.58 18.75
CA SER A 198 -1.43 -5.37 17.79
C SER A 198 -2.55 -4.51 18.36
N LEU A 199 -2.89 -4.66 19.63
CA LEU A 199 -3.90 -3.82 20.29
C LEU A 199 -3.41 -2.36 20.41
N ALA A 200 -2.12 -2.16 20.75
CA ALA A 200 -1.54 -0.81 20.76
C ALA A 200 -1.47 -0.21 19.34
N LEU A 201 -1.28 -1.04 18.32
CA LEU A 201 -1.34 -0.60 16.92
C LEU A 201 -2.75 -0.15 16.56
N ILE A 202 -3.81 -0.91 16.91
CA ILE A 202 -5.20 -0.51 16.71
C ILE A 202 -5.48 0.84 17.41
N ALA A 203 -5.12 0.97 18.68
CA ALA A 203 -5.31 2.21 19.44
C ALA A 203 -4.56 3.39 18.81
N THR A 204 -3.36 3.17 18.28
CA THR A 204 -2.60 4.18 17.55
C THR A 204 -3.35 4.60 16.29
N LEU A 205 -3.83 3.65 15.46
CA LEU A 205 -4.56 3.97 14.24
C LEU A 205 -5.88 4.71 14.54
N GLN A 206 -6.59 4.31 15.60
CA GLN A 206 -7.83 4.97 16.03
C GLN A 206 -7.63 6.42 16.47
N SER A 207 -6.47 6.74 17.04
CA SER A 207 -6.14 8.10 17.50
C SER A 207 -5.47 8.98 16.45
N LEU A 208 -5.13 8.43 15.26
CA LEU A 208 -4.40 9.16 14.22
C LEU A 208 -5.16 10.35 13.66
N ASP A 209 -6.47 10.24 13.51
CA ASP A 209 -7.31 11.34 13.03
C ASP A 209 -7.26 12.54 13.97
N THR A 210 -7.47 12.30 15.26
CA THR A 210 -7.38 13.34 16.29
C THR A 210 -5.98 13.96 16.33
N TYR A 211 -4.93 13.14 16.18
CA TYR A 211 -3.56 13.65 16.17
C TYR A 211 -3.26 14.47 14.91
N LEU A 212 -3.60 13.96 13.72
CA LEU A 212 -3.27 14.60 12.44
C LEU A 212 -4.10 15.86 12.18
N LEU A 213 -5.28 15.98 12.77
CA LEU A 213 -6.12 17.16 12.67
C LEU A 213 -5.79 18.22 13.73
N ASP A 214 -5.02 17.88 14.76
CA ASP A 214 -4.59 18.83 15.79
C ASP A 214 -3.35 19.60 15.34
N ILE A 215 -3.57 20.78 14.79
CA ILE A 215 -2.51 21.69 14.28
C ILE A 215 -1.51 22.15 15.34
N SER A 216 -1.85 21.99 16.63
CA SER A 216 -0.96 22.38 17.73
C SER A 216 0.14 21.35 18.02
N ARG A 217 -0.04 20.11 17.56
CA ARG A 217 0.87 19.01 17.85
C ARG A 217 1.98 18.81 16.83
N HIS A 218 1.82 19.33 15.62
CA HIS A 218 2.79 19.11 14.54
C HIS A 218 2.72 20.22 13.47
N VAL A 219 3.74 20.29 12.62
CA VAL A 219 3.87 21.32 11.56
C VAL A 219 3.28 20.89 10.21
N SER A 220 2.64 19.71 10.14
CA SER A 220 2.18 19.12 8.87
C SER A 220 0.74 19.50 8.48
N ALA A 221 0.09 20.44 9.18
CA ALA A 221 -1.31 20.80 8.95
C ALA A 221 -1.63 21.22 7.49
N ASN A 222 -0.66 21.79 6.79
CA ASN A 222 -0.82 22.25 5.41
C ASN A 222 -0.35 21.21 4.37
N ARG A 223 0.00 20.01 4.80
CA ARG A 223 0.45 18.94 3.89
C ARG A 223 -0.52 17.77 3.90
N PRO A 224 -0.91 17.24 2.73
CA PRO A 224 -1.71 16.03 2.68
C PRO A 224 -0.89 14.85 3.21
N VAL A 225 -1.55 13.88 3.81
CA VAL A 225 -0.91 12.59 4.16
C VAL A 225 -0.76 11.78 2.87
N HIS A 226 0.47 11.40 2.52
CA HIS A 226 0.75 10.60 1.32
C HIS A 226 0.51 9.11 1.58
N ALA A 227 1.05 8.62 2.70
CA ALA A 227 0.97 7.21 3.03
C ALA A 227 1.01 6.96 4.54
N ILE A 228 0.35 5.87 4.94
CA ILE A 228 0.54 5.21 6.23
C ILE A 228 1.44 4.01 5.98
N VAL A 229 2.62 4.02 6.58
CA VAL A 229 3.64 2.99 6.45
C VAL A 229 3.67 2.13 7.71
N ILE A 230 3.68 0.79 7.56
CA ILE A 230 3.82 -0.16 8.68
C ILE A 230 5.03 -1.06 8.40
N ASP A 231 6.10 -0.91 9.17
CA ASP A 231 7.30 -1.73 9.05
C ASP A 231 7.60 -2.40 10.41
N SER A 232 7.19 -3.67 10.62
CA SER A 232 6.58 -4.64 9.73
C SER A 232 5.18 -5.08 10.25
N ALA A 233 4.24 -5.36 9.33
CA ALA A 233 2.90 -5.83 9.70
C ALA A 233 2.89 -7.22 10.37
N THR A 234 3.99 -7.97 10.27
CA THR A 234 4.15 -9.30 10.88
C THR A 234 4.88 -9.28 12.23
N ALA A 235 5.22 -8.11 12.77
CA ALA A 235 6.02 -8.01 14.00
C ALA A 235 5.38 -8.74 15.19
N PHE A 236 4.08 -8.60 15.37
CA PHE A 236 3.35 -9.17 16.50
C PHE A 236 2.69 -10.52 16.21
N PHE A 237 2.79 -11.03 14.97
CA PHE A 237 2.06 -12.22 14.52
C PHE A 237 2.22 -13.44 15.43
N TRP A 238 3.43 -13.76 15.88
CA TRP A 238 3.66 -14.93 16.72
C TRP A 238 3.13 -14.75 18.14
N GLN A 239 3.21 -13.54 18.68
CA GLN A 239 2.62 -13.19 19.97
C GLN A 239 1.10 -13.31 19.91
N ASP A 240 0.49 -12.75 18.88
CA ASP A 240 -0.95 -12.77 18.67
C ASP A 240 -1.46 -14.20 18.43
N LYS A 241 -0.70 -14.98 17.66
CA LYS A 241 -1.03 -16.39 17.43
C LYS A 241 -1.01 -17.22 18.71
N LEU A 242 -0.04 -16.98 19.59
CA LEU A 242 0.01 -17.64 20.89
C LEU A 242 -1.19 -17.23 21.75
N GLN A 243 -1.57 -15.97 21.77
CA GLN A 243 -2.75 -15.50 22.51
C GLN A 243 -4.05 -16.15 21.96
N ASP A 244 -4.19 -16.26 20.66
CA ASP A 244 -5.32 -16.94 20.01
C ASP A 244 -5.39 -18.43 20.38
N GLU A 245 -4.25 -19.13 20.45
CA GLU A 245 -4.17 -20.52 20.85
C GLU A 245 -4.53 -20.70 22.35
N ILE A 246 -4.13 -19.79 23.22
CA ILE A 246 -4.51 -19.78 24.64
C ILE A 246 -6.01 -19.58 24.77
N ALA A 247 -6.59 -18.55 24.13
CA ALA A 247 -8.02 -18.28 24.17
C ALA A 247 -8.85 -19.49 23.69
N ARG A 248 -8.45 -20.11 22.58
CA ARG A 248 -9.10 -21.32 22.07
C ARG A 248 -9.01 -22.51 23.04
N THR A 249 -7.92 -22.60 23.79
CA THR A 249 -7.76 -23.66 24.81
C THR A 249 -8.68 -23.41 26.00
N GLU A 250 -8.84 -22.17 26.41
CA GLU A 250 -9.77 -21.76 27.48
C GLU A 250 -11.24 -21.97 27.11
N ASP A 251 -11.56 -21.92 25.80
CA ASP A 251 -12.90 -22.14 25.27
C ASP A 251 -13.29 -23.63 25.23
N ILE A 252 -12.38 -24.56 25.46
CA ILE A 252 -12.67 -26.00 25.42
C ILE A 252 -13.67 -26.37 26.53
N GLY A 253 -14.81 -26.93 26.09
CA GLY A 253 -15.89 -27.35 27.00
C GLY A 253 -16.84 -26.26 27.45
N ARG A 254 -16.65 -25.01 27.00
CA ARG A 254 -17.56 -23.89 27.27
C ARG A 254 -18.75 -23.89 26.30
N PRO A 255 -19.93 -23.39 26.72
CA PRO A 255 -21.08 -23.23 25.83
C PRO A 255 -20.77 -22.25 24.69
N ALA A 256 -21.10 -22.63 23.45
CA ALA A 256 -20.87 -21.77 22.28
C ALA A 256 -21.53 -20.37 22.39
N ALA A 257 -22.69 -20.27 23.05
CA ALA A 257 -23.38 -19.01 23.25
C ALA A 257 -22.62 -18.04 24.17
N ASP A 258 -21.87 -18.55 25.14
CA ASP A 258 -21.08 -17.74 26.06
C ASP A 258 -19.81 -17.25 25.35
N ILE A 259 -19.14 -18.14 24.59
CA ILE A 259 -17.99 -17.81 23.76
C ILE A 259 -18.35 -16.69 22.77
N GLU A 260 -19.47 -16.84 22.05
CA GLU A 260 -19.90 -15.83 21.06
C GLU A 260 -20.26 -14.50 21.72
N ARG A 261 -20.85 -14.54 22.92
CA ARG A 261 -21.16 -13.32 23.69
C ARG A 261 -19.89 -12.55 24.10
N GLU A 262 -18.87 -13.24 24.59
CA GLU A 262 -17.57 -12.66 24.97
C GLU A 262 -16.84 -12.11 23.73
N ARG A 263 -16.89 -12.84 22.62
CA ARG A 263 -16.34 -12.42 21.35
C ARG A 263 -17.00 -11.11 20.85
N LEU A 264 -18.33 -11.04 20.88
CA LEU A 264 -19.06 -9.82 20.48
C LEU A 264 -18.74 -8.63 21.39
N LYS A 265 -18.46 -8.87 22.67
CA LYS A 265 -18.01 -7.82 23.61
C LYS A 265 -16.51 -7.50 23.50
N LYS A 266 -15.76 -8.22 22.65
CA LYS A 266 -14.31 -8.13 22.54
C LYS A 266 -13.56 -8.37 23.87
N GLU A 267 -14.14 -9.23 24.73
CA GLU A 267 -13.55 -9.63 26.01
C GLU A 267 -12.50 -10.74 25.84
N SER A 268 -12.58 -11.51 24.73
CA SER A 268 -11.64 -12.59 24.38
C SER A 268 -10.80 -12.19 23.17
N PHE A 269 -9.57 -12.67 23.14
CA PHE A 269 -8.65 -12.40 22.02
C PHE A 269 -8.85 -13.42 20.90
N TYR A 270 -9.24 -12.95 19.72
CA TYR A 270 -9.28 -13.75 18.49
C TYR A 270 -8.46 -13.08 17.41
N LEU A 271 -7.46 -13.80 16.91
CA LEU A 271 -6.53 -13.31 15.89
C LEU A 271 -7.25 -12.73 14.66
N ALA A 272 -8.26 -13.43 14.19
CA ALA A 272 -9.01 -13.00 13.00
C ALA A 272 -9.74 -11.66 13.21
N ASP A 273 -10.30 -11.43 14.40
CA ASP A 273 -11.04 -10.22 14.72
C ASP A 273 -10.10 -9.03 14.90
N VAL A 274 -8.97 -9.21 15.57
CA VAL A 274 -7.93 -8.17 15.72
C VAL A 274 -7.40 -7.72 14.36
N TYR A 275 -7.12 -8.65 13.46
CA TYR A 275 -6.62 -8.32 12.12
C TYR A 275 -7.72 -7.77 11.20
N ALA A 276 -8.97 -8.13 11.43
CA ALA A 276 -10.11 -7.50 10.74
C ALA A 276 -10.28 -6.03 11.18
N ASP A 277 -10.19 -5.76 12.49
CA ASP A 277 -10.23 -4.40 13.04
C ASP A 277 -9.08 -3.53 12.50
N LEU A 278 -7.85 -4.07 12.44
CA LEU A 278 -6.70 -3.37 11.84
C LEU A 278 -6.97 -2.95 10.38
N VAL A 279 -7.50 -3.87 9.56
CA VAL A 279 -7.84 -3.56 8.17
C VAL A 279 -8.96 -2.54 8.07
N ALA A 280 -9.97 -2.64 8.94
CA ALA A 280 -11.07 -1.68 8.98
C ALA A 280 -10.58 -0.27 9.29
N GLU A 281 -9.71 -0.12 10.32
CA GLU A 281 -9.11 1.17 10.68
C GLU A 281 -8.20 1.74 9.57
N LEU A 282 -7.41 0.91 8.92
CA LEU A 282 -6.59 1.34 7.79
C LEU A 282 -7.45 1.84 6.62
N LYS A 283 -8.55 1.16 6.30
CA LYS A 283 -9.49 1.61 5.26
C LYS A 283 -10.18 2.92 5.65
N ARG A 284 -10.58 3.07 6.91
CA ARG A 284 -11.16 4.30 7.43
C ARG A 284 -10.20 5.48 7.26
N LEU A 285 -8.95 5.30 7.66
CA LEU A 285 -7.90 6.32 7.52
C LEU A 285 -7.55 6.61 6.05
N GLN A 286 -7.50 5.60 5.18
CA GLN A 286 -7.30 5.80 3.74
C GLN A 286 -8.40 6.67 3.14
N HIS A 287 -9.65 6.40 3.51
CA HIS A 287 -10.79 7.18 3.04
C HIS A 287 -10.75 8.62 3.60
N MET A 288 -10.46 8.77 4.90
CA MET A 288 -10.41 10.07 5.56
C MET A 288 -9.28 10.97 5.04
N PHE A 289 -8.09 10.42 4.86
CA PHE A 289 -6.89 11.20 4.48
C PHE A 289 -6.54 11.12 2.98
N ASP A 290 -7.28 10.35 2.18
CA ASP A 290 -7.01 10.16 0.74
C ASP A 290 -5.57 9.67 0.52
N CYS A 291 -5.11 8.73 1.33
CA CYS A 291 -3.73 8.28 1.41
C CYS A 291 -3.56 6.81 1.02
N SER A 292 -2.34 6.43 0.68
CA SER A 292 -1.96 5.03 0.43
C SER A 292 -1.62 4.32 1.73
N VAL A 293 -1.65 2.98 1.71
CA VAL A 293 -1.06 2.15 2.78
C VAL A 293 0.10 1.36 2.21
N ILE A 294 1.23 1.38 2.88
CA ILE A 294 2.44 0.62 2.53
C ILE A 294 2.81 -0.22 3.74
N TYR A 295 2.98 -1.51 3.57
CA TYR A 295 3.45 -2.32 4.67
C TYR A 295 4.43 -3.41 4.24
N THR A 296 5.31 -3.78 5.18
CA THR A 296 6.24 -4.88 4.96
C THR A 296 5.78 -6.13 5.68
N THR A 297 6.05 -7.29 5.07
CA THR A 297 5.82 -8.60 5.68
C THR A 297 7.05 -9.47 5.53
N THR A 298 7.19 -10.45 6.44
CA THR A 298 8.21 -11.50 6.31
C THR A 298 7.49 -12.83 6.20
N SER A 299 7.73 -13.56 5.12
CA SER A 299 7.19 -14.91 4.95
C SER A 299 7.95 -15.87 5.86
N PHE A 300 7.23 -16.59 6.71
CA PHE A 300 7.83 -17.56 7.64
C PHE A 300 8.13 -18.91 6.98
N ASN A 301 7.51 -19.20 5.86
CA ASN A 301 7.78 -20.39 5.07
C ASN A 301 8.90 -20.07 4.07
N GLY A 302 10.14 -20.16 4.51
CA GLY A 302 11.36 -19.92 3.70
C GLY A 302 11.62 -20.95 2.60
N ARG A 303 10.70 -21.90 2.42
CA ARG A 303 10.63 -22.68 1.19
C ARG A 303 9.72 -21.94 0.23
N ALA A 304 10.31 -21.35 -0.83
CA ALA A 304 9.59 -21.36 -2.10
C ALA A 304 8.87 -22.71 -2.14
N ILE A 305 7.58 -22.71 -2.46
CA ILE A 305 6.91 -23.99 -2.71
C ILE A 305 7.77 -24.63 -3.80
N GLU A 306 8.81 -25.38 -3.37
CA GLU A 306 9.47 -26.33 -4.25
C GLU A 306 8.30 -27.12 -4.80
N LYS A 307 8.14 -27.05 -6.11
CA LYS A 307 7.16 -27.80 -6.86
C LYS A 307 7.18 -29.23 -6.32
N GLN A 308 6.41 -29.52 -5.26
CA GLN A 308 6.08 -30.89 -4.98
C GLN A 308 5.27 -31.30 -6.21
N PRO A 309 5.77 -32.26 -6.99
CA PRO A 309 4.94 -32.87 -8.00
C PRO A 309 3.76 -33.45 -7.23
N ASP A 310 2.60 -32.78 -7.35
CA ASP A 310 1.36 -33.35 -6.87
C ASP A 310 1.29 -34.74 -7.50
N PHE A 311 1.10 -35.77 -6.68
CA PHE A 311 1.10 -37.19 -7.06
C PHE A 311 0.03 -37.53 -8.11
N TYR A 312 -0.75 -36.52 -8.52
CA TYR A 312 -1.72 -36.52 -9.59
C TYR A 312 -1.38 -35.48 -10.66
N GLY A 313 -0.31 -35.63 -11.38
CA GLY A 313 0.00 -35.13 -12.73
C GLY A 313 -0.69 -33.86 -13.29
N SER A 314 -1.30 -33.02 -12.45
CA SER A 314 -1.93 -31.77 -12.86
C SER A 314 -0.88 -30.64 -12.82
N TYR A 315 -0.11 -30.52 -13.89
CA TYR A 315 0.69 -29.31 -14.13
C TYR A 315 -0.28 -28.14 -14.29
N ASN A 316 -0.26 -27.21 -13.36
CA ASN A 316 -0.98 -25.95 -13.52
C ASN A 316 -0.38 -25.23 -14.74
N ILE A 317 -1.15 -25.11 -15.80
CA ILE A 317 -0.74 -24.43 -17.06
C ILE A 317 -0.19 -23.03 -16.77
N LEU A 318 -0.65 -22.39 -15.69
CA LEU A 318 -0.18 -21.08 -15.24
C LEU A 318 1.26 -21.12 -14.69
N ASP A 319 1.72 -22.22 -14.10
CA ASP A 319 3.11 -22.35 -13.61
C ASP A 319 4.12 -22.45 -14.75
N THR A 320 3.70 -23.01 -15.89
CA THR A 320 4.53 -23.03 -17.10
C THR A 320 4.54 -21.68 -17.81
N ALA A 321 3.48 -20.88 -17.66
CA ALA A 321 3.37 -19.56 -18.30
C ALA A 321 4.18 -18.46 -17.56
N PHE A 322 4.41 -18.62 -16.25
CA PHE A 322 5.12 -17.66 -15.40
C PHE A 322 6.14 -18.39 -14.51
N PRO A 323 7.24 -18.92 -15.10
CA PRO A 323 8.18 -19.77 -14.37
C PRO A 323 8.98 -19.04 -13.28
N ASN A 324 9.17 -17.73 -13.44
CA ASN A 324 10.01 -16.90 -12.56
C ASN A 324 9.19 -16.12 -11.52
N MET A 325 7.85 -16.10 -11.63
CA MET A 325 7.02 -15.34 -10.72
C MET A 325 6.92 -16.05 -9.36
N PRO A 326 7.42 -15.44 -8.27
CA PRO A 326 7.31 -16.01 -6.95
C PRO A 326 5.85 -16.04 -6.50
N SER A 327 5.45 -17.10 -5.81
CA SER A 327 4.10 -17.22 -5.24
C SER A 327 4.19 -17.54 -3.76
N PHE A 328 4.02 -16.52 -2.93
CA PHE A 328 4.06 -16.64 -1.48
C PHE A 328 2.72 -16.23 -0.89
N ARG A 329 2.12 -17.15 -0.14
CA ARG A 329 0.93 -16.82 0.64
C ARG A 329 1.30 -15.83 1.74
N SER A 330 0.46 -14.81 1.93
CA SER A 330 0.61 -13.91 3.08
C SER A 330 0.51 -14.69 4.40
N PRO A 331 1.41 -14.48 5.36
CA PRO A 331 1.32 -15.09 6.69
C PRO A 331 0.16 -14.53 7.51
N LEU A 332 -0.35 -13.36 7.14
CA LEU A 332 -1.38 -12.65 7.86
C LEU A 332 -2.77 -13.23 7.53
N PRO A 333 -3.68 -13.33 8.53
CA PRO A 333 -5.01 -13.89 8.34
C PRO A 333 -5.91 -13.00 7.46
N PRO A 334 -6.96 -13.56 6.85
CA PRO A 334 -7.99 -12.76 6.23
C PRO A 334 -8.64 -11.79 7.27
N PRO A 335 -9.01 -10.56 6.88
CA PRO A 335 -9.00 -10.02 5.53
C PRO A 335 -7.68 -9.39 5.09
N TRP A 336 -6.64 -9.33 5.96
CA TRP A 336 -5.37 -8.68 5.65
C TRP A 336 -4.70 -9.27 4.40
N GLY A 337 -4.71 -10.60 4.28
CA GLY A 337 -4.18 -11.27 3.10
C GLY A 337 -4.87 -10.91 1.77
N LEU A 338 -6.04 -10.28 1.80
CA LEU A 338 -6.78 -9.82 0.60
C LEU A 338 -6.79 -8.28 0.46
N PHE A 339 -6.17 -7.59 1.42
CA PHE A 339 -6.19 -6.13 1.49
C PHE A 339 -5.31 -5.44 0.43
N PRO A 340 -4.10 -5.94 0.07
CA PRO A 340 -3.22 -5.24 -0.84
C PRO A 340 -3.73 -5.20 -2.28
N THR A 341 -3.56 -4.03 -2.91
CA THR A 341 -3.76 -3.83 -4.35
C THR A 341 -2.62 -4.43 -5.14
N LEU A 342 -1.38 -4.20 -4.69
CA LEU A 342 -0.15 -4.73 -5.30
C LEU A 342 0.69 -5.43 -4.23
N ARG A 343 1.15 -6.62 -4.55
CA ARG A 343 2.08 -7.39 -3.73
C ARG A 343 3.41 -7.54 -4.42
N LEU A 344 4.46 -7.13 -3.75
CA LEU A 344 5.83 -7.30 -4.21
C LEU A 344 6.57 -8.30 -3.33
N VAL A 345 7.40 -9.10 -3.97
CA VAL A 345 8.41 -9.92 -3.31
C VAL A 345 9.77 -9.32 -3.60
N VAL A 346 10.53 -9.09 -2.56
CA VAL A 346 11.88 -8.53 -2.66
C VAL A 346 12.88 -9.55 -2.18
N GLN A 347 13.89 -9.78 -2.99
CA GLN A 347 14.95 -10.73 -2.71
C GLN A 347 16.31 -10.13 -3.05
N ARG A 348 17.30 -10.45 -2.23
CA ARG A 348 18.69 -10.16 -2.58
C ARG A 348 19.15 -11.19 -3.59
N GLU A 349 19.97 -10.78 -4.56
CA GLU A 349 20.61 -11.73 -5.47
C GLU A 349 21.34 -12.80 -4.66
N ALA A 350 20.96 -14.06 -4.91
CA ALA A 350 21.47 -15.18 -4.14
C ALA A 350 22.83 -15.62 -4.67
N VAL A 351 23.83 -15.58 -3.80
CA VAL A 351 25.09 -16.27 -4.07
C VAL A 351 24.88 -17.75 -3.82
N ARG A 352 25.11 -18.58 -4.85
CA ARG A 352 25.01 -20.03 -4.70
C ARG A 352 25.93 -20.52 -3.57
N PRO A 353 25.46 -21.35 -2.64
CA PRO A 353 26.33 -21.91 -1.61
C PRO A 353 27.45 -22.73 -2.24
N PHE A 354 28.57 -22.85 -1.54
CA PHE A 354 29.61 -23.77 -1.98
C PHE A 354 29.05 -25.19 -1.97
N SER A 355 29.51 -26.02 -2.94
CA SER A 355 29.19 -27.44 -2.91
C SER A 355 29.66 -28.04 -1.58
N PRO A 356 28.86 -28.91 -0.93
CA PRO A 356 29.32 -29.64 0.25
C PRO A 356 30.61 -30.43 0.04
N SER A 357 30.92 -30.79 -1.22
CA SER A 357 32.13 -31.49 -1.63
C SER A 357 33.28 -30.57 -2.08
N ALA A 358 33.10 -29.23 -2.01
CA ALA A 358 34.13 -28.30 -2.46
C ALA A 358 35.38 -28.38 -1.58
N THR A 359 36.54 -28.45 -2.22
CA THR A 359 37.83 -28.40 -1.54
C THR A 359 38.17 -27.00 -1.04
N VAL A 360 39.02 -26.88 -0.02
CA VAL A 360 39.45 -25.58 0.52
C VAL A 360 40.06 -24.70 -0.57
N SER A 361 40.82 -25.27 -1.49
CA SER A 361 41.43 -24.56 -2.61
C SER A 361 40.40 -24.02 -3.61
N GLU A 362 39.32 -24.75 -3.89
CA GLU A 362 38.21 -24.27 -4.72
C GLU A 362 37.45 -23.15 -4.04
N VAL A 363 37.16 -23.28 -2.74
CA VAL A 363 36.50 -22.23 -1.93
C VAL A 363 37.34 -20.95 -1.96
N GLN A 364 38.65 -21.03 -1.72
CA GLN A 364 39.55 -19.89 -1.74
C GLN A 364 39.59 -19.21 -3.10
N ARG A 365 39.55 -19.97 -4.20
CA ARG A 365 39.55 -19.43 -5.55
C ARG A 365 38.25 -18.74 -5.92
N GLU A 366 37.12 -19.28 -5.50
CA GLU A 366 35.79 -18.72 -5.80
C GLU A 366 35.34 -17.62 -4.84
N ALA A 367 35.90 -17.56 -3.63
CA ALA A 367 35.49 -16.61 -2.59
C ALA A 367 35.52 -15.14 -3.05
N PRO A 368 36.55 -14.64 -3.77
CA PRO A 368 36.60 -13.25 -4.22
C PRO A 368 35.45 -12.89 -5.16
N MET A 369 35.14 -13.77 -6.13
CA MET A 369 34.06 -13.57 -7.10
C MET A 369 32.68 -13.56 -6.39
N ARG A 370 32.48 -14.47 -5.46
CA ARG A 370 31.25 -14.51 -4.64
C ARG A 370 31.12 -13.29 -3.74
N GLN A 371 32.23 -12.83 -3.17
CA GLN A 371 32.26 -11.60 -2.38
C GLN A 371 31.90 -10.39 -3.26
N GLU A 372 32.38 -10.33 -4.50
CA GLU A 372 32.04 -9.27 -5.43
C GLU A 372 30.53 -9.23 -5.71
N ILE A 373 29.88 -10.38 -5.96
CA ILE A 373 28.42 -10.47 -6.14
C ILE A 373 27.69 -9.92 -4.90
N VAL A 374 28.13 -10.31 -3.70
CA VAL A 374 27.56 -9.78 -2.44
C VAL A 374 27.75 -8.27 -2.32
N MET A 375 28.93 -7.76 -2.72
CA MET A 375 29.27 -6.33 -2.63
C MET A 375 28.56 -5.47 -3.66
N ARG A 376 28.13 -6.03 -4.79
CA ARG A 376 27.27 -5.33 -5.77
C ARG A 376 25.95 -4.92 -5.16
N ALA A 377 25.51 -5.61 -4.09
CA ALA A 377 24.27 -5.34 -3.36
C ALA A 377 23.06 -5.21 -4.28
N GLU A 378 22.96 -6.14 -5.24
CA GLU A 378 21.87 -6.22 -6.19
C GLU A 378 20.68 -6.97 -5.59
N PHE A 379 19.50 -6.42 -5.84
CA PHE A 379 18.23 -6.92 -5.37
C PHE A 379 17.24 -7.00 -6.53
N VAL A 380 16.31 -7.91 -6.40
CA VAL A 380 15.24 -8.10 -7.37
C VAL A 380 13.91 -7.93 -6.65
N GLY A 381 13.07 -7.05 -7.19
CA GLY A 381 11.68 -6.95 -6.87
C GLY A 381 10.85 -7.64 -7.94
N SER A 382 9.80 -8.33 -7.56
CA SER A 382 8.90 -9.01 -8.48
C SER A 382 7.48 -9.00 -7.93
N VAL A 383 6.49 -9.13 -8.82
CA VAL A 383 5.10 -9.30 -8.41
C VAL A 383 4.92 -10.65 -7.72
N ASN A 384 4.20 -10.68 -6.59
CA ASN A 384 3.82 -11.92 -5.93
C ASN A 384 2.62 -12.55 -6.63
N GLY A 385 2.81 -13.67 -7.28
CA GLY A 385 1.79 -14.40 -8.04
C GLY A 385 0.80 -15.21 -7.20
N TRP A 386 0.77 -15.04 -5.87
CA TRP A 386 -0.21 -15.76 -5.05
C TRP A 386 -1.65 -15.29 -5.36
N GLY A 387 -2.53 -16.23 -5.70
CA GLY A 387 -3.91 -15.95 -6.12
C GLY A 387 -4.04 -15.57 -7.60
N ARG A 388 -2.98 -15.72 -8.41
CA ARG A 388 -2.96 -15.37 -9.83
C ARG A 388 -3.99 -16.12 -10.69
N GLU A 389 -4.47 -17.26 -10.22
CA GLU A 389 -5.53 -18.04 -10.86
C GLU A 389 -6.84 -17.26 -10.98
N ASN A 390 -7.05 -16.27 -10.13
CA ASN A 390 -8.21 -15.38 -10.14
C ASN A 390 -7.98 -14.08 -10.91
N TRP A 391 -6.79 -13.88 -11.49
CA TRP A 391 -6.48 -12.63 -12.19
C TRP A 391 -7.08 -12.59 -13.59
N PRO A 392 -7.51 -11.40 -14.06
CA PRO A 392 -7.98 -11.22 -15.43
C PRO A 392 -6.90 -11.61 -16.46
N ARG A 393 -7.31 -12.26 -17.57
CA ARG A 393 -6.37 -12.64 -18.63
C ARG A 393 -5.57 -11.47 -19.19
N LYS A 394 -6.20 -10.30 -19.34
CA LYS A 394 -5.52 -9.07 -19.79
C LYS A 394 -4.36 -8.67 -18.89
N LEU A 395 -4.55 -8.79 -17.58
CA LEU A 395 -3.49 -8.51 -16.59
C LEU A 395 -2.33 -9.49 -16.76
N LEU A 396 -2.62 -10.78 -16.90
CA LEU A 396 -1.60 -11.82 -17.09
C LEU A 396 -0.80 -11.61 -18.40
N GLU A 397 -1.48 -11.26 -19.48
CA GLU A 397 -0.83 -10.96 -20.78
C GLU A 397 0.08 -9.73 -20.68
N GLU A 398 -0.36 -8.69 -19.97
CA GLU A 398 0.42 -7.48 -19.79
C GLU A 398 1.64 -7.69 -18.87
N LEU A 399 1.48 -8.46 -17.78
CA LEU A 399 2.59 -8.86 -16.93
C LEU A 399 3.64 -9.68 -17.69
N LYS A 400 3.20 -10.57 -18.58
CA LYS A 400 4.11 -11.35 -19.42
C LYS A 400 4.92 -10.47 -20.38
N ARG A 401 4.35 -9.37 -20.89
CA ARG A 401 5.05 -8.39 -21.72
C ARG A 401 6.09 -7.59 -20.94
N ARG A 402 5.91 -7.44 -19.61
CA ARG A 402 6.75 -6.66 -18.71
C ARG A 402 7.64 -7.53 -17.84
N ASP A 403 8.23 -8.56 -18.43
CA ASP A 403 9.16 -9.49 -17.74
C ASP A 403 8.59 -10.05 -16.42
N GLU A 404 7.32 -10.47 -16.44
CA GLU A 404 6.58 -11.00 -15.27
C GLU A 404 6.51 -10.02 -14.08
N GLY A 405 6.71 -8.72 -14.34
CA GLY A 405 6.72 -7.69 -13.31
C GLY A 405 7.98 -7.70 -12.44
N VAL A 406 9.09 -8.12 -13.02
CA VAL A 406 10.41 -8.12 -12.36
C VAL A 406 11.12 -6.80 -12.59
N PHE A 407 11.77 -6.27 -11.56
CA PHE A 407 12.63 -5.09 -11.64
C PHE A 407 13.85 -5.24 -10.74
N GLY A 408 14.97 -4.69 -11.18
CA GLY A 408 16.24 -4.68 -10.45
C GLY A 408 16.43 -3.38 -9.66
N PHE A 409 17.10 -3.47 -8.50
CA PHE A 409 17.57 -2.30 -7.77
C PHE A 409 18.81 -2.61 -6.96
N ARG A 410 19.57 -1.55 -6.62
CA ARG A 410 20.76 -1.65 -5.77
C ARG A 410 20.55 -0.86 -4.49
N VAL A 411 21.03 -1.41 -3.38
CA VAL A 411 21.04 -0.74 -2.09
C VAL A 411 22.46 -0.34 -1.72
N GLY A 412 22.73 0.96 -1.80
CA GLY A 412 24.00 1.54 -1.42
C GLY A 412 23.98 2.16 -0.02
N ARG A 413 25.15 2.72 0.38
CA ARG A 413 25.25 3.46 1.64
C ARG A 413 24.30 4.66 1.70
N ASN A 414 24.11 5.33 0.59
CA ASN A 414 23.35 6.57 0.52
C ASN A 414 21.86 6.35 0.21
N GLY A 415 21.49 5.27 -0.45
CA GLY A 415 20.07 5.04 -0.83
C GLY A 415 19.90 3.87 -1.76
N ILE A 416 18.80 3.92 -2.54
CA ILE A 416 18.46 2.94 -3.56
C ILE A 416 18.60 3.57 -4.94
N THR A 417 19.09 2.78 -5.89
CA THR A 417 19.04 3.10 -7.33
C THR A 417 18.28 1.99 -8.04
N PHE A 418 17.30 2.35 -8.85
CA PHE A 418 16.56 1.43 -9.70
C PHE A 418 17.26 1.34 -11.07
N ASN A 419 17.35 0.11 -11.61
CA ASN A 419 17.99 -0.15 -12.89
C ASN A 419 16.99 0.05 -14.03
#